data_8b43e60dccadc082fc9833566acf9c2d
#
_entry.id   8b43e60dccadc082fc9833566acf9c2d
#
_cell.length_a   1.000
_cell.length_b   1.000
_cell.length_c   1.000
_cell.angle_alpha   90.00
_cell.angle_beta   90.00
_cell.angle_gamma   90.00
#
_symmetry.space_group_name_H-M   'P 1'
#
loop_
_entity.id
_entity.type
_entity.pdbx_description
1 polymer ?
#
loop_
_entity_poly.entity_id
_entity_poly.type
_entity_poly.pdbx_seq_one_letter_code
_entity_poly.pdbx_strand_id
1 'polypeptide(L)'
;YFQIAMNPASMKFCGVATPFKGIRVYVRSAMGMPGSESALEEVMCRVLGDMIESGKVVKLADNLYCGGNSLSELCVNWEELLRSLSRNALHLSATQTVINPKSTNILGWVWTQGYLSASPHSICTLSTCKRPTTVTQLRSFIGAYKVLSRVITMCAEVIAPLDSMTAGRSSSEQLLWSSQNIAA
;
A
#
# COMPACT_ATOMS: atom_id res chain seq x y z
N TYR A 1 -1.49 5.42 14.57
CA TYR A 1 -2.72 5.00 15.25
C TYR A 1 -2.67 5.34 16.75
N PHE A 2 -1.72 4.84 17.52
CA PHE A 2 -1.65 5.00 19.00
C PHE A 2 -1.55 6.45 19.51
N GLN A 3 -1.50 7.43 18.64
CA GLN A 3 -1.54 8.85 19.02
C GLN A 3 -2.97 9.40 19.11
N ILE A 4 -3.95 8.70 18.56
CA ILE A 4 -5.37 9.13 18.54
C ILE A 4 -6.06 8.60 19.77
N ALA A 5 -6.64 9.51 20.58
CA ALA A 5 -7.41 9.14 21.76
C ALA A 5 -8.76 8.52 21.37
N MET A 6 -9.17 7.49 22.09
CA MET A 6 -10.51 6.91 21.93
C MET A 6 -11.54 7.65 22.75
N ASN A 7 -12.76 7.70 22.23
CA ASN A 7 -13.90 8.17 23.02
C ASN A 7 -14.12 7.20 24.20
N PRO A 8 -14.25 7.69 25.45
CA PRO A 8 -14.48 6.85 26.62
C PRO A 8 -15.65 5.87 26.47
N ALA A 9 -16.74 6.30 25.80
CA ALA A 9 -17.91 5.45 25.54
C ALA A 9 -17.59 4.23 24.65
N SER A 10 -16.56 4.32 23.80
CA SER A 10 -16.13 3.25 22.90
C SER A 10 -15.11 2.30 23.53
N MET A 11 -14.39 2.73 24.58
CA MET A 11 -13.32 1.93 25.20
C MET A 11 -13.80 0.57 25.70
N LYS A 12 -15.05 0.51 26.23
CA LYS A 12 -15.65 -0.74 26.74
C LYS A 12 -15.79 -1.86 25.71
N PHE A 13 -15.80 -1.51 24.42
CA PHE A 13 -15.88 -2.48 23.31
C PHE A 13 -14.52 -2.98 22.83
N CYS A 14 -13.44 -2.41 23.35
CA CYS A 14 -12.07 -2.64 22.92
C CYS A 14 -11.27 -3.38 24.00
N GLY A 15 -11.89 -4.38 24.60
CA GLY A 15 -11.27 -5.19 25.65
C GLY A 15 -10.37 -6.29 25.12
N VAL A 16 -9.22 -6.48 25.77
CA VAL A 16 -8.29 -7.60 25.52
C VAL A 16 -8.10 -8.37 26.82
N ALA A 17 -8.38 -9.67 26.77
CA ALA A 17 -8.09 -10.57 27.88
C ALA A 17 -6.58 -10.79 28.01
N THR A 18 -6.05 -10.59 29.21
CA THR A 18 -4.63 -10.85 29.49
C THR A 18 -4.49 -11.97 30.51
N PRO A 19 -3.46 -12.84 30.39
CA PRO A 19 -3.29 -14.01 31.26
C PRO A 19 -3.21 -13.69 32.77
N PHE A 20 -2.62 -12.53 33.12
CA PHE A 20 -2.29 -12.23 34.51
C PHE A 20 -2.98 -10.98 35.07
N LYS A 21 -3.61 -10.15 34.23
CA LYS A 21 -4.17 -8.84 34.65
C LYS A 21 -5.65 -8.66 34.30
N GLY A 22 -6.35 -9.75 33.96
CA GLY A 22 -7.73 -9.71 33.54
C GLY A 22 -7.96 -8.95 32.24
N ILE A 23 -9.12 -8.34 32.07
CA ILE A 23 -9.47 -7.59 30.87
C ILE A 23 -8.85 -6.19 30.94
N ARG A 24 -8.14 -5.81 29.89
CA ARG A 24 -7.62 -4.46 29.65
C ARG A 24 -8.34 -3.85 28.49
N VAL A 25 -8.51 -2.54 28.49
CA VAL A 25 -9.14 -1.81 27.37
C VAL A 25 -8.14 -0.87 26.74
N TYR A 26 -8.23 -0.70 25.43
CA TYR A 26 -7.48 0.32 24.73
C TYR A 26 -8.05 1.71 25.05
N VAL A 27 -7.18 2.65 25.37
CA VAL A 27 -7.50 4.08 25.55
C VAL A 27 -7.09 4.93 24.34
N ARG A 28 -6.38 4.30 23.40
CA ARG A 28 -5.92 4.86 22.13
C ARG A 28 -6.31 3.96 21.00
N SER A 29 -6.48 4.54 19.79
CA SER A 29 -6.76 3.79 18.58
C SER A 29 -5.62 2.80 18.28
N ALA A 30 -5.95 1.54 18.04
CA ALA A 30 -4.96 0.51 17.72
C ALA A 30 -5.11 0.03 16.29
N MET A 31 -4.00 -0.50 15.73
CA MET A 31 -4.02 -1.11 14.41
C MET A 31 -4.98 -2.31 14.37
N GLY A 32 -5.74 -2.42 13.27
CA GLY A 32 -6.67 -3.54 13.08
C GLY A 32 -7.99 -3.45 13.86
N MET A 33 -8.20 -2.40 14.64
CA MET A 33 -9.51 -2.17 15.27
C MET A 33 -10.50 -1.59 14.25
N PRO A 34 -11.77 -2.04 14.25
CA PRO A 34 -12.81 -1.42 13.43
C PRO A 34 -12.87 0.09 13.64
N GLY A 35 -12.89 0.86 12.57
CA GLY A 35 -12.95 2.32 12.61
C GLY A 35 -11.64 3.05 12.90
N SER A 36 -10.56 2.37 13.29
CA SER A 36 -9.27 3.03 13.53
C SER A 36 -8.70 3.71 12.29
N GLU A 37 -8.86 3.09 11.13
CA GLU A 37 -8.39 3.65 9.86
C GLU A 37 -9.19 4.88 9.46
N SER A 38 -10.52 4.81 9.56
CA SER A 38 -11.40 5.95 9.28
C SER A 38 -11.14 7.13 10.22
N ALA A 39 -10.89 6.85 11.51
CA ALA A 39 -10.53 7.88 12.48
C ALA A 39 -9.17 8.53 12.16
N LEU A 40 -8.18 7.73 11.76
CA LEU A 40 -6.89 8.25 11.31
C LEU A 40 -7.05 9.10 10.06
N GLU A 41 -7.86 8.64 9.08
CA GLU A 41 -8.16 9.38 7.86
C GLU A 41 -8.76 10.74 8.15
N GLU A 42 -9.80 10.78 9.00
CA GLU A 42 -10.46 12.02 9.40
C GLU A 42 -9.48 13.00 10.08
N VAL A 43 -8.64 12.51 11.00
CA VAL A 43 -7.63 13.34 11.66
C VAL A 43 -6.61 13.88 10.65
N MET A 44 -6.12 13.03 9.73
CA MET A 44 -5.14 13.46 8.74
C MET A 44 -5.73 14.46 7.74
N CYS A 45 -6.95 14.26 7.26
CA CYS A 45 -7.64 15.23 6.39
C CYS A 45 -7.83 16.58 7.09
N ARG A 46 -8.14 16.56 8.38
CA ARG A 46 -8.30 17.80 9.18
C ARG A 46 -6.98 18.53 9.40
N VAL A 47 -5.88 17.79 9.59
CA VAL A 47 -4.56 18.35 9.92
C VAL A 47 -3.75 18.72 8.70
N LEU A 48 -3.86 17.93 7.62
CA LEU A 48 -3.02 18.03 6.42
C LEU A 48 -3.83 18.23 5.13
N GLY A 49 -5.16 18.51 5.21
CA GLY A 49 -6.03 18.59 4.04
C GLY A 49 -5.49 19.50 2.96
N ASP A 50 -5.12 20.73 3.29
CA ASP A 50 -4.57 21.71 2.35
C ASP A 50 -3.27 21.23 1.68
N MET A 51 -2.42 20.52 2.43
CA MET A 51 -1.17 19.96 1.90
C MET A 51 -1.42 18.75 0.99
N ILE A 52 -2.46 17.96 1.27
CA ILE A 52 -2.87 16.82 0.46
C ILE A 52 -3.52 17.33 -0.84
N GLU A 53 -4.43 18.30 -0.76
CA GLU A 53 -5.09 18.89 -1.92
C GLU A 53 -4.12 19.62 -2.86
N SER A 54 -3.11 20.29 -2.30
CA SER A 54 -2.05 20.94 -3.09
C SER A 54 -0.99 19.98 -3.65
N GLY A 55 -1.08 18.67 -3.32
CA GLY A 55 -0.12 17.66 -3.78
C GLY A 55 1.25 17.71 -3.10
N LYS A 56 1.44 18.52 -2.07
CA LYS A 56 2.68 18.57 -1.28
C LYS A 56 2.91 17.30 -0.46
N VAL A 57 1.81 16.68 -0.02
CA VAL A 57 1.81 15.45 0.77
C VAL A 57 0.85 14.44 0.17
N VAL A 58 1.29 13.20 0.06
CA VAL A 58 0.43 12.05 -0.27
C VAL A 58 0.37 11.16 0.95
N LYS A 59 -0.83 10.74 1.31
CA LYS A 59 -1.08 9.84 2.42
C LYS A 59 -1.44 8.45 1.92
N LEU A 60 -0.87 7.43 2.55
CA LEU A 60 -1.23 6.05 2.31
C LEU A 60 -1.26 5.31 3.65
N ALA A 61 -2.45 4.96 4.13
CA ALA A 61 -2.67 4.43 5.48
C ALA A 61 -2.03 5.35 6.54
N ASP A 62 -1.03 4.89 7.26
CA ASP A 62 -0.27 5.67 8.25
C ASP A 62 1.03 6.30 7.70
N ASN A 63 1.38 6.02 6.45
CA ASN A 63 2.55 6.61 5.80
C ASN A 63 2.24 7.95 5.15
N LEU A 64 3.15 8.90 5.28
CA LEU A 64 3.11 10.20 4.63
C LEU A 64 4.30 10.33 3.68
N TYR A 65 4.03 10.77 2.47
CA TYR A 65 5.03 11.05 1.44
C TYR A 65 5.00 12.54 1.13
N CYS A 66 6.06 13.24 1.49
CA CYS A 66 6.21 14.66 1.22
C CYS A 66 7.08 14.85 -0.02
N GLY A 67 6.64 15.67 -0.95
CA GLY A 67 7.33 15.91 -2.22
C GLY A 67 7.54 17.38 -2.52
N GLY A 68 8.35 17.65 -3.55
CA GLY A 68 8.60 18.98 -4.13
C GLY A 68 9.36 18.85 -5.44
N ASN A 69 9.22 19.83 -6.33
CA ASN A 69 9.88 19.86 -7.63
C ASN A 69 11.36 20.28 -7.54
N SER A 70 11.78 20.78 -6.39
CA SER A 70 13.16 21.15 -6.08
C SER A 70 13.49 20.83 -4.62
N LEU A 71 14.78 20.77 -4.29
CA LEU A 71 15.20 20.56 -2.90
C LEU A 71 14.72 21.69 -1.98
N SER A 72 14.74 22.94 -2.45
CA SER A 72 14.21 24.09 -1.70
C SER A 72 12.73 23.93 -1.41
N GLU A 73 11.94 23.57 -2.41
CA GLU A 73 10.50 23.33 -2.24
C GLU A 73 10.24 22.15 -1.29
N LEU A 74 10.98 21.07 -1.44
CA LEU A 74 10.88 19.92 -0.53
C LEU A 74 11.17 20.33 0.93
N CYS A 75 12.19 21.16 1.17
CA CYS A 75 12.49 21.64 2.52
C CYS A 75 11.35 22.49 3.10
N VAL A 76 10.77 23.38 2.29
CA VAL A 76 9.63 24.23 2.71
C VAL A 76 8.41 23.34 3.03
N ASN A 77 8.07 22.41 2.15
CA ASN A 77 6.93 21.51 2.34
C ASN A 77 7.14 20.61 3.57
N TRP A 78 8.36 20.12 3.78
CA TRP A 78 8.73 19.32 4.94
C TRP A 78 8.58 20.10 6.24
N GLU A 79 9.05 21.36 6.29
CA GLU A 79 8.90 22.21 7.46
C GLU A 79 7.41 22.49 7.75
N GLU A 80 6.61 22.77 6.72
CA GLU A 80 5.16 22.97 6.84
C GLU A 80 4.48 21.73 7.41
N LEU A 81 4.83 20.53 6.91
CA LEU A 81 4.34 19.25 7.40
C LEU A 81 4.66 19.05 8.88
N LEU A 82 5.91 19.24 9.28
CA LEU A 82 6.33 19.09 10.67
C LEU A 82 5.60 20.06 11.60
N ARG A 83 5.42 21.32 11.19
CA ARG A 83 4.69 22.33 11.95
C ARG A 83 3.23 21.94 12.11
N SER A 84 2.58 21.46 11.05
CA SER A 84 1.18 21.07 11.08
C SER A 84 0.94 19.88 12.01
N LEU A 85 1.80 18.87 11.94
CA LEU A 85 1.75 17.73 12.84
C LEU A 85 2.00 18.13 14.30
N SER A 86 3.03 18.92 14.56
CA SER A 86 3.41 19.36 15.91
C SER A 86 2.30 20.18 16.59
N ARG A 87 1.64 21.09 15.87
CA ARG A 87 0.50 21.88 16.37
C ARG A 87 -0.68 21.01 16.82
N ASN A 88 -0.80 19.82 16.23
CA ASN A 88 -1.87 18.87 16.53
C ASN A 88 -1.40 17.71 17.43
N ALA A 89 -0.24 17.85 18.09
CA ALA A 89 0.36 16.83 18.95
C ALA A 89 0.55 15.46 18.27
N LEU A 90 0.82 15.48 16.96
CA LEU A 90 1.15 14.30 16.17
C LEU A 90 2.65 14.26 15.91
N HIS A 91 3.23 13.07 15.98
CA HIS A 91 4.66 12.86 15.84
C HIS A 91 4.96 11.78 14.78
N LEU A 92 6.00 12.03 14.00
CA LEU A 92 6.57 11.03 13.10
C LEU A 92 7.53 10.12 13.86
N SER A 93 7.65 8.88 13.41
CA SER A 93 8.68 7.97 13.88
C SER A 93 10.03 8.35 13.25
N ALA A 94 10.96 8.84 14.04
CA ALA A 94 12.30 9.22 13.57
C ALA A 94 13.04 8.04 12.92
N THR A 95 12.85 6.81 13.44
CA THR A 95 13.49 5.59 12.92
C THR A 95 12.91 5.12 11.58
N GLN A 96 11.68 5.52 11.26
CA GLN A 96 10.99 5.18 10.02
C GLN A 96 10.97 6.34 9.02
N THR A 97 11.42 7.52 9.43
CA THR A 97 11.48 8.69 8.55
C THR A 97 12.73 8.63 7.69
N VAL A 98 12.53 8.65 6.39
CA VAL A 98 13.60 8.68 5.40
C VAL A 98 13.56 10.02 4.67
N ILE A 99 14.66 10.76 4.71
CA ILE A 99 14.75 12.11 4.13
C ILE A 99 15.54 12.04 2.83
N ASN A 100 14.95 12.55 1.76
CA ASN A 100 15.53 12.65 0.42
C ASN A 100 16.21 11.35 -0.05
N PRO A 101 15.51 10.21 -0.05
CA PRO A 101 16.09 8.96 -0.50
C PRO A 101 16.37 9.01 -2.01
N LYS A 102 17.47 8.38 -2.46
CA LYS A 102 17.75 8.20 -3.90
C LYS A 102 16.69 7.33 -4.56
N SER A 103 16.16 6.37 -3.82
CA SER A 103 15.03 5.53 -4.23
C SER A 103 14.18 5.16 -3.01
N THR A 104 12.91 4.93 -3.23
CA THR A 104 11.98 4.49 -2.18
C THR A 104 10.98 3.47 -2.72
N ASN A 105 10.59 2.53 -1.88
CA ASN A 105 9.57 1.55 -2.21
C ASN A 105 8.20 2.04 -1.73
N ILE A 106 7.25 2.15 -2.66
CA ILE A 106 5.87 2.55 -2.37
C ILE A 106 4.95 1.52 -3.03
N LEU A 107 4.18 0.77 -2.25
CA LEU A 107 3.23 -0.25 -2.74
C LEU A 107 3.84 -1.28 -3.70
N GLY A 108 5.07 -1.71 -3.45
CA GLY A 108 5.75 -2.68 -4.33
C GLY A 108 6.34 -2.09 -5.61
N TRP A 109 6.35 -0.76 -5.72
CA TRP A 109 7.00 -0.01 -6.78
C TRP A 109 8.25 0.69 -6.25
N VAL A 110 9.31 0.71 -7.06
CA VAL A 110 10.53 1.46 -6.76
C VAL A 110 10.48 2.80 -7.49
N TRP A 111 10.48 3.88 -6.72
CA TRP A 111 10.58 5.25 -7.20
C TRP A 111 12.03 5.70 -7.12
N THR A 112 12.59 6.15 -8.21
CA THR A 112 13.99 6.62 -8.29
C THR A 112 14.05 7.85 -9.18
N GLN A 113 14.27 9.04 -8.62
CA GLN A 113 14.48 10.31 -9.35
C GLN A 113 13.47 10.52 -10.50
N GLY A 114 12.19 10.34 -10.23
CA GLY A 114 11.12 10.52 -11.22
C GLY A 114 10.82 9.30 -12.10
N TYR A 115 11.56 8.21 -11.93
CA TYR A 115 11.29 6.94 -12.62
C TYR A 115 10.55 5.96 -11.71
N LEU A 116 9.60 5.25 -12.30
CA LEU A 116 8.85 4.18 -11.64
C LEU A 116 9.28 2.84 -12.23
N SER A 117 9.69 1.90 -11.38
CA SER A 117 10.02 0.53 -11.78
C SER A 117 9.34 -0.49 -10.87
N ALA A 118 9.13 -1.71 -11.36
CA ALA A 118 8.65 -2.80 -10.52
C ALA A 118 9.72 -3.20 -9.50
N SER A 119 9.29 -3.61 -8.30
CA SER A 119 10.24 -4.08 -7.31
C SER A 119 10.95 -5.36 -7.80
N PRO A 120 12.25 -5.55 -7.50
CA PRO A 120 12.97 -6.78 -7.82
C PRO A 120 12.27 -8.04 -7.29
N HIS A 121 11.61 -7.94 -6.14
CA HIS A 121 10.83 -9.02 -5.56
C HIS A 121 9.63 -9.40 -6.44
N SER A 122 8.87 -8.43 -6.94
CA SER A 122 7.71 -8.68 -7.82
C SER A 122 8.15 -9.31 -9.14
N ILE A 123 9.26 -8.84 -9.72
CA ILE A 123 9.84 -9.41 -10.95
C ILE A 123 10.30 -10.85 -10.70
N CYS A 124 11.06 -11.09 -9.63
CA CYS A 124 11.54 -12.40 -9.26
C CYS A 124 10.38 -13.39 -9.04
N THR A 125 9.34 -12.97 -8.31
CA THR A 125 8.17 -13.82 -8.03
C THR A 125 7.48 -14.28 -9.32
N LEU A 126 7.32 -13.39 -10.30
CA LEU A 126 6.72 -13.75 -11.59
C LEU A 126 7.64 -14.60 -12.45
N SER A 127 8.94 -14.28 -12.52
CA SER A 127 9.92 -15.01 -13.35
C SER A 127 10.21 -16.42 -12.84
N THR A 128 10.08 -16.66 -11.54
CA THR A 128 10.28 -17.98 -10.92
C THR A 128 8.98 -18.77 -10.72
N CYS A 129 7.85 -18.20 -11.13
CA CYS A 129 6.55 -18.85 -10.98
C CYS A 129 6.50 -20.14 -11.81
N LYS A 130 6.10 -21.23 -11.17
CA LYS A 130 5.85 -22.50 -11.88
C LYS A 130 4.63 -22.35 -12.80
N ARG A 131 4.66 -23.05 -13.92
CA ARG A 131 3.54 -23.06 -14.87
C ARG A 131 2.23 -23.43 -14.15
N PRO A 132 1.18 -22.59 -14.23
CA PRO A 132 -0.12 -22.89 -13.65
C PRO A 132 -0.71 -24.18 -14.23
N THR A 133 -1.28 -25.02 -13.39
CA THR A 133 -1.94 -26.27 -13.78
C THR A 133 -3.45 -26.18 -13.67
N THR A 134 -4.00 -25.22 -12.93
CA THR A 134 -5.43 -24.98 -12.77
C THR A 134 -5.82 -23.55 -13.17
N VAL A 135 -7.09 -23.37 -13.49
CA VAL A 135 -7.67 -22.06 -13.83
C VAL A 135 -7.46 -21.06 -12.70
N THR A 136 -7.59 -21.46 -11.43
CA THR A 136 -7.33 -20.59 -10.29
C THR A 136 -5.88 -20.08 -10.26
N GLN A 137 -4.91 -20.97 -10.46
CA GLN A 137 -3.50 -20.60 -10.49
C GLN A 137 -3.21 -19.64 -11.65
N LEU A 138 -3.79 -19.89 -12.83
CA LEU A 138 -3.61 -19.02 -13.98
C LEU A 138 -4.23 -17.64 -13.73
N ARG A 139 -5.43 -17.55 -13.16
CA ARG A 139 -6.03 -16.26 -12.77
C ARG A 139 -5.18 -15.51 -11.76
N SER A 140 -4.58 -16.20 -10.79
CA SER A 140 -3.66 -15.58 -9.83
C SER A 140 -2.41 -15.05 -10.51
N PHE A 141 -1.82 -15.80 -11.44
CA PHE A 141 -0.69 -15.36 -12.24
C PHE A 141 -1.02 -14.13 -13.08
N ILE A 142 -2.14 -14.16 -13.82
CA ILE A 142 -2.64 -13.05 -14.63
C ILE A 142 -2.86 -11.80 -13.75
N GLY A 143 -3.46 -11.95 -12.57
CA GLY A 143 -3.66 -10.87 -11.63
C GLY A 143 -2.34 -10.24 -11.19
N ALA A 144 -1.35 -11.05 -10.82
CA ALA A 144 -0.03 -10.59 -10.44
C ALA A 144 0.71 -9.89 -11.60
N TYR A 145 0.59 -10.43 -12.82
CA TYR A 145 1.17 -9.82 -14.02
C TYR A 145 0.53 -8.47 -14.34
N LYS A 146 -0.81 -8.37 -14.27
CA LYS A 146 -1.56 -7.13 -14.53
C LYS A 146 -1.21 -5.99 -13.56
N VAL A 147 -0.74 -6.30 -12.36
CA VAL A 147 -0.22 -5.28 -11.44
C VAL A 147 0.96 -4.53 -12.07
N LEU A 148 1.77 -5.21 -12.90
CA LEU A 148 2.93 -4.63 -13.57
C LEU A 148 2.60 -3.90 -14.89
N SER A 149 1.32 -3.81 -15.28
CA SER A 149 0.89 -3.22 -16.56
C SER A 149 1.38 -1.79 -16.79
N ARG A 150 1.66 -1.04 -15.72
CA ARG A 150 2.17 0.34 -15.80
C ARG A 150 3.61 0.43 -16.35
N VAL A 151 4.38 -0.65 -16.27
CA VAL A 151 5.79 -0.70 -16.70
C VAL A 151 6.06 -1.74 -17.78
N ILE A 152 5.04 -2.51 -18.20
CA ILE A 152 5.13 -3.49 -19.27
C ILE A 152 4.41 -2.93 -20.51
N THR A 153 5.17 -2.74 -21.57
CA THR A 153 4.60 -2.32 -22.86
C THR A 153 3.69 -3.44 -23.40
N MET A 154 2.54 -3.05 -23.97
CA MET A 154 1.56 -3.97 -24.57
C MET A 154 1.09 -5.10 -23.64
N CYS A 155 1.03 -4.82 -22.34
CA CYS A 155 0.66 -5.81 -21.31
C CYS A 155 -0.66 -6.55 -21.64
N ALA A 156 -1.66 -5.86 -22.17
CA ALA A 156 -2.94 -6.45 -22.50
C ALA A 156 -2.83 -7.47 -23.66
N GLU A 157 -2.05 -7.16 -24.67
CA GLU A 157 -1.84 -8.05 -25.84
C GLU A 157 -1.08 -9.31 -25.44
N VAL A 158 -0.02 -9.16 -24.64
CA VAL A 158 0.77 -10.27 -24.14
C VAL A 158 -0.08 -11.21 -23.29
N ILE A 159 -0.98 -10.69 -22.46
CA ILE A 159 -1.77 -11.51 -21.54
C ILE A 159 -3.06 -12.08 -22.16
N ALA A 160 -3.55 -11.52 -23.27
CA ALA A 160 -4.82 -11.91 -23.89
C ALA A 160 -4.95 -13.41 -24.18
N PRO A 161 -3.93 -14.13 -24.69
CA PRO A 161 -4.02 -15.58 -24.88
C PRO A 161 -4.25 -16.33 -23.57
N LEU A 162 -3.65 -15.89 -22.47
CA LEU A 162 -3.80 -16.51 -21.15
C LEU A 162 -5.15 -16.16 -20.52
N ASP A 163 -5.63 -14.94 -20.70
CA ASP A 163 -6.99 -14.53 -20.28
C ASP A 163 -8.06 -15.41 -20.94
N SER A 164 -7.92 -15.69 -22.25
CA SER A 164 -8.86 -16.52 -22.99
C SER A 164 -8.93 -17.97 -22.45
N MET A 165 -7.82 -18.49 -21.92
CA MET A 165 -7.77 -19.83 -21.30
C MET A 165 -8.59 -19.92 -20.01
N THR A 166 -8.92 -18.79 -19.39
CA THR A 166 -9.70 -18.76 -18.13
C THR A 166 -11.18 -18.43 -18.33
N ALA A 167 -11.55 -17.96 -19.54
CA ALA A 167 -12.90 -17.51 -19.84
C ALA A 167 -13.92 -18.65 -19.77
N GLY A 168 -15.01 -18.48 -19.03
CA GLY A 168 -16.11 -19.45 -18.93
C GLY A 168 -15.76 -20.75 -18.20
N ARG A 169 -14.55 -20.87 -17.62
CA ARG A 169 -14.10 -22.10 -16.96
C ARG A 169 -14.26 -22.09 -15.45
N SER A 170 -14.47 -23.28 -14.88
CA SER A 170 -14.49 -23.47 -13.42
C SER A 170 -13.11 -23.27 -12.78
N SER A 171 -13.09 -22.74 -11.57
CA SER A 171 -11.84 -22.47 -10.84
C SER A 171 -10.96 -23.69 -10.59
N SER A 172 -11.54 -24.85 -10.41
CA SER A 172 -10.83 -26.14 -10.17
C SER A 172 -10.43 -26.88 -11.44
N GLU A 173 -10.85 -26.39 -12.61
CA GLU A 173 -10.58 -27.06 -13.89
C GLU A 173 -9.08 -27.08 -14.19
N GLN A 174 -8.61 -28.21 -14.72
CA GLN A 174 -7.23 -28.40 -15.15
C GLN A 174 -6.98 -27.70 -16.50
N LEU A 175 -5.82 -27.09 -16.65
CA LEU A 175 -5.43 -26.39 -17.86
C LEU A 175 -4.74 -27.33 -18.83
N LEU A 176 -5.15 -27.26 -20.10
CA LEU A 176 -4.43 -27.90 -21.21
C LEU A 176 -3.65 -26.82 -21.95
N TRP A 177 -2.32 -26.93 -21.87
CA TRP A 177 -1.41 -26.01 -22.54
C TRP A 177 -1.16 -26.43 -23.98
N SER A 178 -1.50 -25.56 -24.93
CA SER A 178 -1.12 -25.70 -26.34
C SER A 178 0.25 -25.06 -26.60
N SER A 179 0.88 -25.41 -27.73
CA SER A 179 2.15 -24.80 -28.15
C SER A 179 2.05 -23.27 -28.29
N GLN A 180 0.92 -22.76 -28.75
CA GLN A 180 0.67 -21.33 -28.86
C GLN A 180 0.59 -20.62 -27.50
N ASN A 181 -0.04 -21.27 -26.51
CA ASN A 181 -0.18 -20.70 -25.16
C ASN A 181 1.13 -20.80 -24.34
N ILE A 182 2.07 -21.60 -24.77
CA ILE A 182 3.40 -21.72 -24.14
C ILE A 182 4.34 -20.61 -24.64
N ALA A 183 4.11 -20.12 -25.85
CA ALA A 183 4.94 -19.08 -26.47
C ALA A 183 4.50 -17.63 -26.08
N ALA A 184 3.32 -17.48 -25.50
CA ALA A 184 2.82 -16.22 -24.95
C ALA A 184 3.35 -15.97 -23.54
#